data_ba3a9ecccf7dd90e8705b6dfa7a1df41
#
_entry.id   ba3a9ecccf7dd90e8705b6dfa7a1df41
#
_cell.length_a   1.000
_cell.length_b   1.000
_cell.length_c   1.000
_cell.angle_alpha   90.00
_cell.angle_beta   90.00
_cell.angle_gamma   90.00
#
_symmetry.space_group_name_H-M   'P 1'
#
loop_
_entity.id
_entity.type
_entity.pdbx_description
1 polymer ?
#
loop_
_entity_poly.entity_id
_entity_poly.type
_entity_poly.pdbx_seq_one_letter_code
_entity_poly.pdbx_strand_id
1 'polypeptide(L)'
;MVDFLNVYIILICQGGKTAIVLIPQDHTEFEFLTKLALEAGATDAKIIRTDKVVVEDRVVLKCKVGCPHYGKTLACPPYTPTAEEFRKIVSEYNYAMFMKFKSTAEADSEVLKKLMTAENDPTVPQDLKEKAQKFWAAWKDDKRRMLQIVVDLEKAAMNKGYSLAISFISGHCQLCEKCNTETRMCVHPNLARYSEDAVGVNVKKTAQNAGISVTFPFEKNPESFALLLID
;
A
#
# COMPACT_ATOMS: atom_id res chain seq x y z
N MET A 1 -4.84 5.69 33.65
CA MET A 1 -5.57 4.61 32.96
C MET A 1 -4.55 4.05 31.99
N VAL A 2 -3.98 2.87 32.27
CA VAL A 2 -2.97 2.26 31.39
C VAL A 2 -3.72 1.61 30.24
N ASP A 3 -3.39 2.04 29.03
CA ASP A 3 -3.99 1.52 27.80
C ASP A 3 -3.50 0.09 27.57
N PHE A 4 -4.33 -0.91 27.83
CA PHE A 4 -4.00 -2.34 27.75
C PHE A 4 -3.81 -2.88 26.32
N LEU A 5 -3.87 -2.01 25.30
CA LEU A 5 -3.81 -2.41 23.89
C LEU A 5 -2.38 -2.57 23.33
N ASN A 6 -1.34 -2.23 24.09
CA ASN A 6 0.04 -2.18 23.61
C ASN A 6 1.03 -3.04 24.43
N VAL A 7 0.63 -4.23 24.87
CA VAL A 7 1.51 -5.08 25.69
C VAL A 7 1.45 -6.54 25.22
N TYR A 8 2.60 -7.18 24.99
CA TYR A 8 2.67 -8.64 24.87
C TYR A 8 2.80 -9.28 26.23
N ILE A 9 2.08 -10.39 26.43
CA ILE A 9 2.19 -11.23 27.60
C ILE A 9 3.08 -12.41 27.24
N ILE A 10 4.29 -12.46 27.80
CA ILE A 10 5.15 -13.65 27.71
C ILE A 10 5.05 -14.41 29.02
N LEU A 11 4.69 -15.69 28.94
CA LEU A 11 4.73 -16.60 30.07
C LEU A 11 6.13 -17.22 30.14
N ILE A 12 6.90 -16.84 31.15
CA ILE A 12 8.22 -17.43 31.40
C ILE A 12 8.05 -18.45 32.54
N CYS A 13 8.33 -19.73 32.27
CA CYS A 13 8.35 -20.77 33.27
C CYS A 13 9.81 -21.04 33.70
N GLN A 14 10.17 -20.59 34.88
CA GLN A 14 11.47 -20.97 35.52
C GLN A 14 11.19 -21.55 36.91
N GLY A 15 11.71 -22.77 37.13
CA GLY A 15 11.66 -23.41 38.45
C GLY A 15 10.24 -23.63 38.99
N GLY A 16 9.25 -23.94 38.13
CA GLY A 16 7.85 -24.21 38.53
C GLY A 16 7.03 -22.97 38.88
N LYS A 17 7.56 -21.77 38.68
CA LYS A 17 6.81 -20.50 38.81
C LYS A 17 6.60 -19.88 37.43
N THR A 18 5.36 -19.55 37.13
CA THR A 18 5.01 -18.82 35.92
C THR A 18 5.05 -17.31 36.21
N ALA A 19 5.91 -16.58 35.55
CA ALA A 19 5.93 -15.13 35.60
C ALA A 19 5.30 -14.55 34.31
N ILE A 20 4.42 -13.57 34.47
CA ILE A 20 3.87 -12.79 33.36
C ILE A 20 4.81 -11.60 33.18
N VAL A 21 5.49 -11.56 32.04
CA VAL A 21 6.29 -10.40 31.65
C VAL A 21 5.48 -9.62 30.63
N LEU A 22 5.11 -8.39 30.98
CA LEU A 22 4.47 -7.44 30.07
C LEU A 22 5.57 -6.71 29.31
N ILE A 23 5.71 -6.99 28.02
CA ILE A 23 6.64 -6.26 27.16
C ILE A 23 5.84 -5.16 26.44
N PRO A 24 6.12 -3.87 26.68
CA PRO A 24 5.53 -2.82 25.89
C PRO A 24 5.87 -3.02 24.41
N GLN A 25 4.90 -2.81 23.51
CA GLN A 25 5.21 -2.71 22.09
C GLN A 25 5.88 -1.33 21.89
N ASP A 26 7.20 -1.31 22.01
CA ASP A 26 7.93 -0.08 21.79
C ASP A 26 8.16 0.09 20.29
N HIS A 27 7.30 0.91 19.65
CA HIS A 27 7.44 1.32 18.25
C HIS A 27 8.09 2.70 18.15
N THR A 28 8.60 3.24 19.27
CA THR A 28 9.14 4.59 19.34
C THR A 28 10.33 4.77 18.41
N GLU A 29 11.07 3.70 18.14
CA GLU A 29 12.18 3.71 17.20
C GLU A 29 11.76 4.06 15.76
N PHE A 30 10.49 3.83 15.37
CA PHE A 30 9.94 4.10 14.04
C PHE A 30 9.06 5.37 13.98
N GLU A 31 8.88 6.09 15.07
CA GLU A 31 8.07 7.32 15.09
C GLU A 31 8.57 8.38 14.10
N PHE A 32 9.88 8.41 13.82
CA PHE A 32 10.44 9.30 12.82
C PHE A 32 9.86 9.04 11.42
N LEU A 33 9.59 7.77 11.04
CA LEU A 33 8.96 7.42 9.76
C LEU A 33 7.52 7.90 9.69
N THR A 34 6.76 7.69 10.76
CA THR A 34 5.38 8.18 10.85
C THR A 34 5.32 9.70 10.71
N LYS A 35 6.21 10.42 11.40
CA LYS A 35 6.32 11.87 11.31
C LYS A 35 6.65 12.32 9.88
N LEU A 36 7.69 11.73 9.27
CA LEU A 36 8.07 12.04 7.89
C LEU A 36 6.95 11.75 6.89
N ALA A 37 6.22 10.63 7.05
CA ALA A 37 5.10 10.28 6.17
C ALA A 37 3.99 11.34 6.22
N LEU A 38 3.61 11.78 7.42
CA LEU A 38 2.58 12.79 7.62
C LEU A 38 3.03 14.17 7.09
N GLU A 39 4.27 14.58 7.34
CA GLU A 39 4.86 15.82 6.81
C GLU A 39 4.95 15.80 5.28
N ALA A 40 5.18 14.63 4.67
CA ALA A 40 5.25 14.47 3.22
C ALA A 40 3.87 14.39 2.55
N GLY A 41 2.77 14.27 3.30
CA GLY A 41 1.41 14.35 2.78
C GLY A 41 0.56 13.08 2.93
N ALA A 42 1.02 12.08 3.70
CA ALA A 42 0.13 11.03 4.16
C ALA A 42 -0.95 11.62 5.09
N THR A 43 -2.20 11.19 4.92
CA THR A 43 -3.30 11.64 5.80
C THR A 43 -3.41 10.79 7.07
N ASP A 44 -2.82 9.60 7.06
CA ASP A 44 -2.65 8.74 8.21
C ASP A 44 -1.45 7.81 7.99
N ALA A 45 -0.74 7.47 9.06
CA ALA A 45 0.39 6.54 9.03
C ALA A 45 0.49 5.84 10.38
N LYS A 46 0.61 4.51 10.38
CA LYS A 46 0.70 3.69 11.59
C LYS A 46 1.78 2.64 11.46
N ILE A 47 2.62 2.55 12.49
CA ILE A 47 3.50 1.39 12.65
C ILE A 47 2.67 0.23 13.20
N ILE A 48 2.80 -0.92 12.58
CA ILE A 48 2.11 -2.15 12.95
C ILE A 48 3.10 -3.31 12.95
N ARG A 49 2.78 -4.36 13.69
CA ARG A 49 3.45 -5.65 13.54
C ARG A 49 3.07 -6.27 12.20
N THR A 50 3.98 -7.00 11.58
CA THR A 50 3.73 -7.64 10.27
C THR A 50 2.64 -8.70 10.31
N ASP A 51 2.34 -9.29 11.48
CA ASP A 51 1.20 -10.20 11.70
C ASP A 51 -0.18 -9.51 11.50
N LYS A 52 -0.21 -8.17 11.46
CA LYS A 52 -1.41 -7.37 11.13
C LYS A 52 -1.59 -7.15 9.63
N VAL A 53 -0.56 -7.44 8.82
CA VAL A 53 -0.64 -7.38 7.35
C VAL A 53 -1.39 -8.60 6.84
N VAL A 54 -2.53 -8.39 6.20
CA VAL A 54 -3.39 -9.46 5.72
C VAL A 54 -3.11 -9.77 4.26
N VAL A 55 -2.56 -10.96 3.98
CA VAL A 55 -2.27 -11.43 2.61
C VAL A 55 -3.21 -12.57 2.25
N GLU A 56 -3.99 -12.40 1.18
CA GLU A 56 -5.03 -13.34 0.73
C GLU A 56 -4.92 -13.62 -0.77
N ASP A 57 -4.94 -14.87 -1.17
CA ASP A 57 -4.87 -15.28 -2.59
C ASP A 57 -6.01 -14.70 -3.44
N ARG A 58 -7.21 -14.54 -2.84
CA ARG A 58 -8.38 -13.96 -3.53
C ARG A 58 -8.18 -12.51 -3.96
N VAL A 59 -7.25 -11.75 -3.34
CA VAL A 59 -6.96 -10.37 -3.75
C VAL A 59 -6.40 -10.34 -5.17
N VAL A 60 -5.51 -11.30 -5.50
CA VAL A 60 -4.88 -11.40 -6.82
C VAL A 60 -5.91 -11.76 -7.93
N LEU A 61 -7.10 -12.26 -7.57
CA LEU A 61 -8.14 -12.52 -8.57
C LEU A 61 -8.58 -11.24 -9.31
N LYS A 62 -8.57 -10.08 -8.64
CA LYS A 62 -8.85 -8.79 -9.29
C LYS A 62 -7.89 -8.53 -10.46
N CYS A 63 -6.61 -8.90 -10.29
CA CYS A 63 -5.62 -8.75 -11.35
C CYS A 63 -5.85 -9.73 -12.49
N LYS A 64 -6.23 -10.99 -12.17
CA LYS A 64 -6.40 -12.07 -13.15
C LYS A 64 -7.68 -11.95 -13.98
N VAL A 65 -8.78 -11.46 -13.41
CA VAL A 65 -10.11 -11.51 -14.03
C VAL A 65 -10.35 -10.40 -15.05
N GLY A 66 -9.67 -9.26 -14.96
CA GLY A 66 -9.98 -8.19 -15.91
C GLY A 66 -9.12 -6.92 -15.75
N CYS A 67 -8.02 -7.00 -15.02
CA CYS A 67 -7.14 -5.85 -14.90
C CYS A 67 -6.40 -5.61 -16.25
N PRO A 68 -6.52 -4.43 -16.85
CA PRO A 68 -5.87 -4.12 -18.13
C PRO A 68 -4.33 -4.08 -18.03
N HIS A 69 -3.78 -4.07 -16.81
CA HIS A 69 -2.35 -4.02 -16.53
C HIS A 69 -1.71 -5.39 -16.26
N TYR A 70 -2.52 -6.45 -16.18
CA TYR A 70 -2.01 -7.83 -16.02
C TYR A 70 -1.05 -8.20 -17.16
N GLY A 71 0.15 -8.64 -16.83
CA GLY A 71 1.19 -9.00 -17.80
C GLY A 71 1.81 -7.82 -18.56
N LYS A 72 1.41 -6.58 -18.28
CA LYS A 72 1.89 -5.39 -18.99
C LYS A 72 2.89 -4.55 -18.21
N THR A 73 3.06 -4.78 -16.90
CA THR A 73 4.06 -4.11 -16.08
C THR A 73 4.80 -5.10 -15.20
N LEU A 74 6.10 -4.89 -14.99
CA LEU A 74 6.93 -5.73 -14.12
C LEU A 74 6.55 -5.63 -12.64
N ALA A 75 5.80 -4.60 -12.27
CA ALA A 75 5.28 -4.41 -10.92
C ALA A 75 3.88 -5.03 -10.69
N CYS A 76 3.39 -5.82 -11.65
CA CYS A 76 2.11 -6.52 -11.63
C CYS A 76 2.28 -8.01 -11.95
N PRO A 77 1.30 -8.87 -11.60
CA PRO A 77 1.36 -10.27 -11.98
C PRO A 77 1.44 -10.47 -13.51
N PRO A 78 2.12 -11.47 -14.00
CA PRO A 78 2.76 -12.59 -13.30
C PRO A 78 4.21 -12.34 -12.84
N TYR A 79 4.71 -11.11 -12.87
CA TYR A 79 6.11 -10.76 -12.58
C TYR A 79 6.39 -10.46 -11.11
N THR A 80 5.36 -10.47 -10.27
CA THR A 80 5.45 -10.23 -8.82
C THR A 80 5.44 -11.55 -8.06
N PRO A 81 5.93 -11.58 -6.80
CA PRO A 81 5.71 -12.72 -5.93
C PRO A 81 4.23 -13.10 -5.86
N THR A 82 3.95 -14.39 -5.78
CA THR A 82 2.61 -14.89 -5.46
C THR A 82 2.21 -14.49 -4.04
N ALA A 83 0.92 -14.54 -3.72
CA ALA A 83 0.48 -14.28 -2.35
C ALA A 83 1.07 -15.26 -1.33
N GLU A 84 1.34 -16.52 -1.73
CA GLU A 84 2.00 -17.50 -0.87
C GLU A 84 3.46 -17.13 -0.59
N GLU A 85 4.21 -16.78 -1.64
CA GLU A 85 5.60 -16.32 -1.49
C GLU A 85 5.65 -15.03 -0.68
N PHE A 86 4.71 -14.12 -0.91
CA PHE A 86 4.68 -12.85 -0.18
C PHE A 86 4.34 -13.03 1.31
N ARG A 87 3.48 -13.97 1.69
CA ARG A 87 3.25 -14.31 3.11
C ARG A 87 4.55 -14.75 3.80
N LYS A 88 5.39 -15.55 3.11
CA LYS A 88 6.70 -15.96 3.63
C LYS A 88 7.61 -14.74 3.80
N ILE A 89 7.69 -13.88 2.78
CA ILE A 89 8.48 -12.64 2.84
C ILE A 89 8.04 -11.76 4.01
N VAL A 90 6.73 -11.49 4.17
CA VAL A 90 6.22 -10.67 5.27
C VAL A 90 6.55 -11.25 6.64
N SER A 91 6.60 -12.58 6.76
CA SER A 91 6.93 -13.25 8.03
C SER A 91 8.40 -13.12 8.44
N GLU A 92 9.27 -12.69 7.55
CA GLU A 92 10.68 -12.40 7.84
C GLU A 92 10.90 -11.00 8.44
N TYR A 93 9.87 -10.13 8.38
CA TYR A 93 9.86 -8.79 8.96
C TYR A 93 9.07 -8.76 10.27
N ASN A 94 9.46 -7.89 11.18
CA ASN A 94 8.76 -7.68 12.45
C ASN A 94 7.79 -6.52 12.40
N TYR A 95 8.15 -5.44 11.69
CA TYR A 95 7.40 -4.21 11.65
C TYR A 95 7.11 -3.75 10.23
N ALA A 96 5.98 -3.10 10.10
CA ALA A 96 5.59 -2.42 8.88
C ALA A 96 4.96 -1.07 9.21
N MET A 97 5.03 -0.12 8.29
CA MET A 97 4.22 1.10 8.34
C MET A 97 3.13 1.00 7.28
N PHE A 98 1.88 1.17 7.69
CA PHE A 98 0.74 1.28 6.78
C PHE A 98 0.30 2.73 6.69
N MET A 99 0.14 3.23 5.47
CA MET A 99 -0.08 4.64 5.19
C MET A 99 -1.33 4.84 4.35
N LYS A 100 -1.99 5.98 4.56
CA LYS A 100 -3.13 6.44 3.77
C LYS A 100 -2.85 7.81 3.16
N PHE A 101 -3.23 7.96 1.90
CA PHE A 101 -3.15 9.21 1.13
C PHE A 101 -4.53 9.54 0.55
N LYS A 102 -4.93 10.79 0.64
CA LYS A 102 -6.14 11.28 -0.02
C LYS A 102 -5.77 11.89 -1.36
N SER A 103 -6.47 11.50 -2.42
CA SER A 103 -6.25 12.05 -3.75
C SER A 103 -6.80 13.46 -3.89
N THR A 104 -6.17 14.25 -4.75
CA THR A 104 -6.69 15.53 -5.25
C THR A 104 -7.69 15.34 -6.40
N ALA A 105 -7.71 14.14 -7.01
CA ALA A 105 -8.70 13.79 -8.02
C ALA A 105 -10.11 13.83 -7.41
N GLU A 106 -11.03 14.51 -8.09
CA GLU A 106 -12.41 14.63 -7.66
C GLU A 106 -13.36 14.15 -8.77
N ALA A 107 -14.39 13.41 -8.37
CA ALA A 107 -15.46 13.02 -9.26
C ALA A 107 -16.81 13.13 -8.54
N ASP A 108 -17.80 13.70 -9.24
CA ASP A 108 -19.18 13.68 -8.80
C ASP A 108 -19.83 12.28 -9.05
N SER A 109 -21.04 12.08 -8.55
CA SER A 109 -21.73 10.79 -8.65
C SER A 109 -22.01 10.34 -10.09
N GLU A 110 -22.13 11.26 -11.04
CA GLU A 110 -22.35 10.93 -12.46
C GLU A 110 -21.06 10.44 -13.10
N VAL A 111 -19.94 11.16 -12.85
CA VAL A 111 -18.60 10.75 -13.31
C VAL A 111 -18.22 9.40 -12.72
N LEU A 112 -18.45 9.19 -11.42
CA LEU A 112 -18.14 7.93 -10.74
C LEU A 112 -18.84 6.72 -11.37
N LYS A 113 -20.10 6.85 -11.74
CA LYS A 113 -20.86 5.77 -12.39
C LYS A 113 -20.28 5.36 -13.75
N LYS A 114 -19.63 6.27 -14.44
CA LYS A 114 -19.11 6.08 -15.80
C LYS A 114 -17.59 6.06 -15.87
N LEU A 115 -16.89 6.30 -14.76
CA LEU A 115 -15.44 6.52 -14.71
C LEU A 115 -14.62 5.44 -15.43
N MET A 116 -15.01 4.16 -15.27
CA MET A 116 -14.30 3.04 -15.87
C MET A 116 -14.62 2.82 -17.37
N THR A 117 -15.71 3.36 -17.85
CA THR A 117 -16.20 3.12 -19.23
C THR A 117 -16.20 4.38 -20.07
N ALA A 118 -16.10 5.57 -19.48
CA ALA A 118 -16.28 6.85 -20.12
C ALA A 118 -15.45 7.03 -21.40
N GLU A 119 -14.21 6.56 -21.40
CA GLU A 119 -13.29 6.72 -22.53
C GLU A 119 -13.73 5.89 -23.74
N ASN A 120 -14.23 4.68 -23.54
CA ASN A 120 -14.52 3.70 -24.59
C ASN A 120 -16.01 3.57 -24.94
N ASP A 121 -16.90 4.18 -24.15
CA ASP A 121 -18.34 4.13 -24.37
C ASP A 121 -18.80 5.31 -25.25
N PRO A 122 -19.24 5.07 -26.50
CA PRO A 122 -19.67 6.15 -27.40
C PRO A 122 -20.95 6.84 -26.91
N THR A 123 -21.69 6.23 -25.99
CA THR A 123 -22.95 6.80 -25.46
C THR A 123 -22.72 7.81 -24.33
N VAL A 124 -21.49 7.88 -23.79
CA VAL A 124 -21.16 8.83 -22.73
C VAL A 124 -20.99 10.24 -23.33
N PRO A 125 -21.68 11.26 -22.79
CA PRO A 125 -21.53 12.65 -23.21
C PRO A 125 -20.07 13.15 -23.13
N GLN A 126 -19.71 14.06 -24.03
CA GLN A 126 -18.32 14.55 -24.16
C GLN A 126 -17.84 15.25 -22.89
N ASP A 127 -18.70 16.02 -22.23
CA ASP A 127 -18.36 16.71 -20.98
C ASP A 127 -18.05 15.73 -19.83
N LEU A 128 -18.74 14.59 -19.75
CA LEU A 128 -18.41 13.54 -18.78
C LEU A 128 -17.09 12.83 -19.11
N LYS A 129 -16.77 12.65 -20.39
CA LYS A 129 -15.46 12.12 -20.81
C LYS A 129 -14.34 13.05 -20.39
N GLU A 130 -14.50 14.35 -20.60
CA GLU A 130 -13.50 15.35 -20.18
C GLU A 130 -13.32 15.40 -18.67
N LYS A 131 -14.40 15.29 -17.90
CA LYS A 131 -14.34 15.20 -16.43
C LYS A 131 -13.60 13.92 -15.99
N ALA A 132 -13.89 12.79 -16.61
CA ALA A 132 -13.20 11.51 -16.32
C ALA A 132 -11.69 11.59 -16.68
N GLN A 133 -11.33 12.20 -17.79
CA GLN A 133 -9.93 12.43 -18.17
C GLN A 133 -9.19 13.31 -17.15
N LYS A 134 -9.81 14.39 -16.69
CA LYS A 134 -9.25 15.26 -15.64
C LYS A 134 -9.04 14.48 -14.33
N PHE A 135 -10.03 13.67 -13.96
CA PHE A 135 -9.92 12.79 -12.79
C PHE A 135 -8.70 11.85 -12.91
N TRP A 136 -8.57 11.14 -14.03
CA TRP A 136 -7.48 10.19 -14.23
C TRP A 136 -6.11 10.87 -14.29
N ALA A 137 -6.02 12.08 -14.86
CA ALA A 137 -4.79 12.87 -14.87
C ALA A 137 -4.35 13.23 -13.43
N ALA A 138 -5.26 13.80 -12.63
CA ALA A 138 -4.98 14.14 -11.24
C ALA A 138 -4.63 12.88 -10.39
N TRP A 139 -5.38 11.79 -10.59
CA TRP A 139 -5.10 10.51 -9.95
C TRP A 139 -3.70 9.99 -10.27
N LYS A 140 -3.27 10.07 -11.52
CA LYS A 140 -1.94 9.66 -11.97
C LYS A 140 -0.84 10.48 -11.29
N ASP A 141 -1.03 11.80 -11.18
CA ASP A 141 -0.05 12.68 -10.54
C ASP A 141 0.05 12.42 -9.03
N ASP A 142 -1.08 12.18 -8.36
CA ASP A 142 -1.10 11.79 -6.95
C ASP A 142 -0.38 10.46 -6.72
N LYS A 143 -0.56 9.48 -7.60
CA LYS A 143 0.17 8.19 -7.54
C LYS A 143 1.67 8.35 -7.68
N ARG A 144 2.13 9.22 -8.58
CA ARG A 144 3.55 9.51 -8.75
C ARG A 144 4.13 10.18 -7.51
N ARG A 145 3.38 11.13 -6.91
CA ARG A 145 3.77 11.80 -5.67
C ARG A 145 3.87 10.81 -4.52
N MET A 146 2.84 9.98 -4.34
CA MET A 146 2.85 8.91 -3.34
C MET A 146 4.06 7.97 -3.51
N LEU A 147 4.36 7.54 -4.74
CA LEU A 147 5.50 6.70 -5.04
C LEU A 147 6.82 7.35 -4.60
N GLN A 148 7.00 8.64 -4.89
CA GLN A 148 8.20 9.37 -4.45
C GLN A 148 8.30 9.40 -2.93
N ILE A 149 7.19 9.70 -2.23
CA ILE A 149 7.14 9.74 -0.77
C ILE A 149 7.58 8.39 -0.17
N VAL A 150 7.00 7.28 -0.64
CA VAL A 150 7.33 5.97 -0.05
C VAL A 150 8.77 5.54 -0.32
N VAL A 151 9.34 5.90 -1.47
CA VAL A 151 10.76 5.66 -1.77
C VAL A 151 11.67 6.51 -0.88
N ASP A 152 11.29 7.75 -0.57
CA ASP A 152 12.07 8.60 0.33
C ASP A 152 11.98 8.11 1.78
N LEU A 153 10.84 7.53 2.19
CA LEU A 153 10.70 6.85 3.49
C LEU A 153 11.57 5.59 3.59
N GLU A 154 11.67 4.79 2.51
CA GLU A 154 12.62 3.67 2.45
C GLU A 154 14.05 4.13 2.68
N LYS A 155 14.47 5.19 1.97
CA LYS A 155 15.83 5.76 2.14
C LYS A 155 16.04 6.26 3.57
N ALA A 156 15.02 6.88 4.18
CA ALA A 156 15.09 7.32 5.56
C ALA A 156 15.26 6.15 6.53
N ALA A 157 14.55 5.04 6.30
CA ALA A 157 14.72 3.81 7.07
C ALA A 157 16.12 3.21 6.86
N MET A 158 16.58 3.08 5.62
CA MET A 158 17.92 2.59 5.28
C MET A 158 19.03 3.41 5.94
N ASN A 159 18.90 4.74 5.97
CA ASN A 159 19.85 5.64 6.63
C ASN A 159 19.90 5.46 8.17
N LYS A 160 18.91 4.80 8.74
CA LYS A 160 18.86 4.41 10.16
C LYS A 160 19.30 2.97 10.42
N GLY A 161 19.73 2.25 9.37
CA GLY A 161 20.24 0.88 9.48
C GLY A 161 19.24 -0.22 9.05
N TYR A 162 18.00 0.12 8.72
CA TYR A 162 16.99 -0.82 8.23
C TYR A 162 17.18 -1.08 6.73
N SER A 163 18.23 -1.83 6.40
CA SER A 163 18.73 -1.99 5.02
C SER A 163 17.81 -2.75 4.08
N LEU A 164 16.84 -3.50 4.62
CA LEU A 164 15.86 -4.27 3.86
C LEU A 164 14.49 -3.59 3.74
N ALA A 165 14.39 -2.33 4.17
CA ALA A 165 13.15 -1.57 4.05
C ALA A 165 12.67 -1.50 2.60
N ILE A 166 11.40 -1.87 2.35
CA ILE A 166 10.80 -1.91 1.03
C ILE A 166 9.32 -1.56 1.06
N SER A 167 8.87 -0.74 0.10
CA SER A 167 7.48 -0.30 0.00
C SER A 167 6.68 -1.01 -1.09
N PHE A 168 5.37 -1.03 -0.88
CA PHE A 168 4.34 -1.47 -1.80
C PHE A 168 3.30 -0.36 -1.94
N ILE A 169 2.73 -0.18 -3.13
CA ILE A 169 1.83 0.93 -3.43
C ILE A 169 0.48 0.44 -3.96
N SER A 170 -0.56 1.23 -3.80
CA SER A 170 -1.84 0.94 -4.45
C SER A 170 -1.77 1.15 -5.96
N GLY A 171 -2.33 0.23 -6.74
CA GLY A 171 -2.44 0.30 -8.19
C GLY A 171 -1.15 -0.08 -8.92
N HIS A 172 -1.15 0.07 -10.24
CA HIS A 172 -0.04 -0.34 -11.10
C HIS A 172 1.08 0.71 -11.17
N CYS A 173 2.28 0.29 -11.57
CA CYS A 173 3.39 1.20 -11.87
C CYS A 173 3.09 2.05 -13.11
N GLN A 174 3.35 3.35 -13.01
CA GLN A 174 3.06 4.36 -14.07
C GLN A 174 4.31 5.16 -14.47
N LEU A 175 5.50 4.60 -14.30
CA LEU A 175 6.76 5.28 -14.59
C LEU A 175 7.08 5.32 -16.09
N CYS A 176 6.58 4.36 -16.87
CA CYS A 176 6.81 4.23 -18.29
C CYS A 176 5.49 4.23 -19.06
N GLU A 177 5.48 4.72 -20.29
CA GLU A 177 4.34 4.55 -21.21
C GLU A 177 4.16 3.08 -21.57
N LYS A 178 5.26 2.38 -21.90
CA LYS A 178 5.31 0.93 -22.12
C LYS A 178 6.41 0.34 -21.23
N CYS A 179 6.05 -0.62 -20.38
CA CYS A 179 6.99 -1.32 -19.54
C CYS A 179 7.79 -2.35 -20.33
N ASN A 180 9.07 -2.52 -20.00
CA ASN A 180 9.99 -3.46 -20.68
C ASN A 180 9.80 -4.90 -20.20
N THR A 181 8.63 -5.47 -20.48
CA THR A 181 8.29 -6.84 -20.09
C THR A 181 8.98 -7.91 -20.96
N GLU A 182 9.46 -7.53 -22.14
CA GLU A 182 10.15 -8.43 -23.07
C GLU A 182 11.51 -8.89 -22.50
N THR A 183 12.33 -7.96 -22.03
CA THR A 183 13.63 -8.26 -21.42
C THR A 183 13.53 -8.50 -19.92
N ARG A 184 12.40 -8.19 -19.29
CA ARG A 184 12.18 -8.21 -17.83
C ARG A 184 13.14 -7.33 -17.04
N MET A 185 13.68 -6.30 -17.67
CA MET A 185 14.58 -5.33 -17.02
C MET A 185 13.84 -4.00 -16.81
N CYS A 186 13.62 -3.64 -15.55
CA CYS A 186 13.05 -2.34 -15.22
C CYS A 186 14.06 -1.22 -15.53
N VAL A 187 13.61 -0.18 -16.24
CA VAL A 187 14.45 0.99 -16.56
C VAL A 187 14.44 2.03 -15.43
N HIS A 188 13.60 1.84 -14.40
CA HIS A 188 13.51 2.69 -13.21
C HIS A 188 13.58 1.87 -11.91
N PRO A 189 14.62 1.01 -11.71
CA PRO A 189 14.67 0.06 -10.58
C PRO A 189 14.67 0.77 -9.22
N ASN A 190 15.21 1.99 -9.16
CA ASN A 190 15.28 2.78 -7.92
C ASN A 190 13.93 3.37 -7.50
N LEU A 191 12.92 3.40 -8.39
CA LEU A 191 11.61 4.00 -8.15
C LEU A 191 10.47 2.97 -8.23
N ALA A 192 10.58 1.95 -9.08
CA ALA A 192 9.50 0.99 -9.30
C ALA A 192 9.22 0.18 -8.04
N ARG A 193 7.94 0.13 -7.62
CA ARG A 193 7.48 -0.68 -6.48
C ARG A 193 6.31 -1.55 -6.92
N TYR A 194 6.19 -2.71 -6.29
CA TYR A 194 5.08 -3.63 -6.52
C TYR A 194 3.77 -3.05 -6.01
N SER A 195 2.69 -3.47 -6.65
CA SER A 195 1.35 -3.18 -6.15
C SER A 195 1.02 -4.07 -4.96
N GLU A 196 0.37 -3.51 -3.94
CA GLU A 196 -0.18 -4.25 -2.80
C GLU A 196 -1.14 -5.36 -3.27
N ASP A 197 -2.06 -5.05 -4.19
CA ASP A 197 -2.98 -6.03 -4.78
C ASP A 197 -2.23 -7.14 -5.55
N ALA A 198 -1.10 -6.81 -6.18
CA ALA A 198 -0.32 -7.75 -6.98
C ALA A 198 0.33 -8.86 -6.15
N VAL A 199 0.68 -8.55 -4.91
CA VAL A 199 1.27 -9.49 -3.95
C VAL A 199 0.23 -10.05 -2.94
N GLY A 200 -1.04 -9.72 -3.13
CA GLY A 200 -2.14 -10.29 -2.35
C GLY A 200 -2.49 -9.56 -1.05
N VAL A 201 -1.97 -8.35 -0.81
CA VAL A 201 -2.32 -7.58 0.40
C VAL A 201 -3.78 -7.16 0.36
N ASN A 202 -4.55 -7.58 1.35
CA ASN A 202 -5.91 -7.08 1.57
C ASN A 202 -5.85 -5.73 2.29
N VAL A 203 -5.77 -4.65 1.49
CA VAL A 203 -5.65 -3.27 1.96
C VAL A 203 -6.70 -2.91 2.99
N LYS A 204 -7.99 -3.28 2.76
CA LYS A 204 -9.08 -2.97 3.69
C LYS A 204 -8.88 -3.62 5.06
N LYS A 205 -8.56 -4.92 5.09
CA LYS A 205 -8.35 -5.64 6.35
C LYS A 205 -7.07 -5.18 7.05
N THR A 206 -6.00 -4.94 6.30
CA THR A 206 -4.75 -4.41 6.86
C THR A 206 -4.97 -3.02 7.47
N ALA A 207 -5.69 -2.13 6.78
CA ALA A 207 -6.07 -0.82 7.32
C ALA A 207 -6.88 -0.93 8.61
N GLN A 208 -7.88 -1.85 8.65
CA GLN A 208 -8.67 -2.11 9.85
C GLN A 208 -7.81 -2.58 11.02
N ASN A 209 -6.86 -3.51 10.77
CA ASN A 209 -5.93 -3.99 11.78
C ASN A 209 -4.95 -2.89 12.25
N ALA A 210 -4.64 -1.92 11.38
CA ALA A 210 -3.83 -0.76 11.70
C ALA A 210 -4.61 0.37 12.40
N GLY A 211 -5.94 0.24 12.55
CA GLY A 211 -6.80 1.31 13.08
C GLY A 211 -6.97 2.49 12.12
N ILE A 212 -6.72 2.28 10.82
CA ILE A 212 -6.89 3.30 9.78
C ILE A 212 -8.25 3.14 9.10
N SER A 213 -9.03 4.23 9.05
CA SER A 213 -10.33 4.23 8.40
C SER A 213 -10.20 4.13 6.87
N VAL A 214 -11.06 3.34 6.23
CA VAL A 214 -11.15 3.19 4.77
C VAL A 214 -12.55 3.56 4.32
N THR A 215 -12.64 4.51 3.41
CA THR A 215 -13.90 4.90 2.76
C THR A 215 -14.06 4.15 1.44
N PHE A 216 -14.96 3.18 1.40
CA PHE A 216 -15.26 2.43 0.18
C PHE A 216 -16.75 2.05 0.10
N PRO A 217 -17.43 2.35 -1.00
CA PRO A 217 -16.95 3.15 -2.14
C PRO A 217 -16.64 4.59 -1.74
N PHE A 218 -15.69 5.23 -2.43
CA PHE A 218 -15.41 6.64 -2.19
C PHE A 218 -16.53 7.53 -2.79
N GLU A 219 -16.81 8.64 -2.12
CA GLU A 219 -17.91 9.54 -2.52
C GLU A 219 -17.45 10.64 -3.46
N LYS A 220 -16.29 11.21 -3.22
CA LYS A 220 -15.73 12.33 -3.98
C LYS A 220 -14.27 12.15 -4.35
N ASN A 221 -13.41 11.96 -3.34
CA ASN A 221 -11.97 11.79 -3.50
C ASN A 221 -11.58 10.36 -3.17
N PRO A 222 -10.87 9.65 -4.05
CA PRO A 222 -10.37 8.32 -3.72
C PRO A 222 -9.24 8.38 -2.71
N GLU A 223 -9.10 7.31 -1.95
CA GLU A 223 -7.98 7.07 -1.05
C GLU A 223 -6.99 6.10 -1.68
N SER A 224 -5.71 6.30 -1.43
CA SER A 224 -4.64 5.39 -1.79
C SER A 224 -3.91 4.94 -0.55
N PHE A 225 -3.36 3.76 -0.60
CA PHE A 225 -2.63 3.18 0.52
C PHE A 225 -1.22 2.79 0.09
N ALA A 226 -0.35 2.65 1.06
CA ALA A 226 0.99 2.09 0.87
C ALA A 226 1.41 1.33 2.12
N LEU A 227 2.20 0.29 1.91
CA LEU A 227 2.81 -0.54 2.94
C LEU A 227 4.33 -0.39 2.83
N LEU A 228 5.02 -0.12 3.93
CA LEU A 228 6.47 -0.18 4.04
C LEU A 228 6.83 -1.28 5.04
N LEU A 229 7.50 -2.33 4.59
CA LEU A 229 8.17 -3.30 5.47
C LEU A 229 9.49 -2.69 5.92
N ILE A 230 9.88 -2.79 7.22
CA ILE A 230 10.91 -1.90 7.77
C ILE A 230 12.22 -2.62 8.10
N ASP A 231 12.23 -3.76 8.74
CA ASP A 231 13.44 -4.40 9.31
C ASP A 231 14.08 -5.49 8.45
#